data_4c95bfd22b5d60108fdfdf750f621539
#
_entry.id   4c95bfd22b5d60108fdfdf750f621539
#
_cell.length_a   1.000
_cell.length_b   1.000
_cell.length_c   1.000
_cell.angle_alpha   90.00
_cell.angle_beta   90.00
_cell.angle_gamma   90.00
#
_symmetry.space_group_name_H-M   'P 1'
#
loop_
_entity.id
_entity.type
_entity.pdbx_description
1 polymer ?
#
loop_
_entity_poly.entity_id
_entity_poly.type
_entity_poly.pdbx_seq_one_letter_code
_entity_poly.pdbx_strand_id
1 'polypeptide(L)'
;MINSGAIALSALLPGPDGQTRCQVLCDWLNHWGGCCLQLDHDTLNSVRSAPNSRNDAITTELYHRGTISDAITAIDAYNHICCLSATVEDLAKLGMLLLQPPQPTWIEPCRQVKALMMTCGLYEASSRFAVRVGVPTKSGVSGVVLSVIPGWGAIACYSPPLDDTGNSVAGLFLIEEIVRSLNLSIFN
;
A
#
# COMPACT_ATOMS: atom_id res chain seq x y z
N MET A 1 5.08 6.83 2.47
CA MET A 1 3.86 6.80 3.31
C MET A 1 4.23 6.18 4.64
N ILE A 2 3.77 6.77 5.73
CA ILE A 2 4.03 6.34 7.10
C ILE A 2 2.72 5.91 7.77
N ASN A 3 2.81 5.14 8.85
CA ASN A 3 1.63 4.55 9.52
C ASN A 3 0.58 5.60 9.94
N SER A 4 1.01 6.82 10.32
CA SER A 4 0.07 7.89 10.69
C SER A 4 -0.93 8.23 9.56
N GLY A 5 -0.45 8.33 8.31
CA GLY A 5 -1.34 8.55 7.16
C GLY A 5 -2.27 7.36 6.90
N ALA A 6 -1.78 6.13 7.03
CA ALA A 6 -2.59 4.93 6.83
C ALA A 6 -3.68 4.80 7.90
N ILE A 7 -3.35 5.05 9.18
CA ILE A 7 -4.32 5.06 10.29
C ILE A 7 -5.38 6.17 10.08
N ALA A 8 -4.95 7.38 9.70
CA ALA A 8 -5.88 8.47 9.43
C ALA A 8 -6.83 8.16 8.27
N LEU A 9 -6.35 7.54 7.19
CA LEU A 9 -7.20 7.10 6.07
C LEU A 9 -8.17 5.99 6.48
N SER A 10 -7.74 5.04 7.31
CA SER A 10 -8.61 3.99 7.84
C SER A 10 -9.78 4.55 8.66
N ALA A 11 -9.56 5.69 9.34
CA ALA A 11 -10.61 6.38 10.09
C ALA A 11 -11.70 7.01 9.20
N LEU A 12 -11.40 7.29 7.92
CA LEU A 12 -12.35 7.89 6.97
C LEU A 12 -13.28 6.85 6.32
N LEU A 13 -13.00 5.58 6.44
CA LEU A 13 -13.82 4.53 5.86
C LEU A 13 -15.19 4.45 6.59
N PRO A 14 -16.28 4.22 5.86
CA PRO A 14 -17.61 4.08 6.47
C PRO A 14 -17.72 2.75 7.21
N GLY A 15 -18.36 2.80 8.36
CA GLY A 15 -18.66 1.62 9.19
C GLY A 15 -18.53 1.91 10.70
N PRO A 16 -19.27 1.18 11.52
CA PRO A 16 -19.30 1.37 12.97
C PRO A 16 -18.07 0.81 13.67
N ASP A 17 -17.38 -0.14 13.06
CA ASP A 17 -16.23 -0.86 13.63
C ASP A 17 -15.15 -1.13 12.58
N GLY A 18 -13.98 -1.61 13.03
CA GLY A 18 -12.84 -1.85 12.16
C GLY A 18 -13.07 -2.96 11.14
N GLN A 19 -13.80 -3.99 11.51
CA GLN A 19 -14.12 -5.10 10.60
C GLN A 19 -15.01 -4.62 9.44
N THR A 20 -16.06 -3.87 9.73
CA THR A 20 -16.97 -3.33 8.70
C THR A 20 -16.22 -2.37 7.77
N ARG A 21 -15.37 -1.49 8.31
CA ARG A 21 -14.54 -0.58 7.50
C ARG A 21 -13.59 -1.33 6.57
N CYS A 22 -12.94 -2.36 7.08
CA CYS A 22 -12.07 -3.23 6.27
C CYS A 22 -12.86 -3.94 5.18
N GLN A 23 -14.04 -4.48 5.49
CA GLN A 23 -14.89 -5.19 4.53
C GLN A 23 -15.31 -4.26 3.38
N VAL A 24 -15.76 -3.03 3.70
CA VAL A 24 -16.13 -2.03 2.68
C VAL A 24 -14.95 -1.72 1.74
N LEU A 25 -13.75 -1.54 2.28
CA LEU A 25 -12.56 -1.33 1.45
C LEU A 25 -12.22 -2.57 0.61
N CYS A 26 -12.26 -3.75 1.21
CA CYS A 26 -11.97 -5.01 0.55
C CYS A 26 -12.92 -5.26 -0.63
N ASP A 27 -14.23 -5.08 -0.41
CA ASP A 27 -15.26 -5.22 -1.45
C ASP A 27 -15.05 -4.21 -2.59
N TRP A 28 -14.70 -2.97 -2.24
CA TRP A 28 -14.42 -1.93 -3.21
C TRP A 28 -13.19 -2.28 -4.07
N LEU A 29 -12.10 -2.73 -3.44
CA LEU A 29 -10.88 -3.14 -4.15
C LEU A 29 -11.12 -4.37 -5.03
N ASN A 30 -11.86 -5.35 -4.53
CA ASN A 30 -12.23 -6.56 -5.29
C ASN A 30 -13.09 -6.23 -6.50
N HIS A 31 -14.10 -5.37 -6.31
CA HIS A 31 -15.00 -4.96 -7.37
C HIS A 31 -14.27 -4.25 -8.51
N TRP A 32 -13.51 -3.20 -8.18
CA TRP A 32 -12.87 -2.35 -9.19
C TRP A 32 -11.56 -2.92 -9.73
N GLY A 33 -10.83 -3.67 -8.91
CA GLY A 33 -9.58 -4.32 -9.31
C GLY A 33 -9.78 -5.66 -10.00
N GLY A 34 -10.95 -6.28 -9.89
CA GLY A 34 -11.16 -7.65 -10.33
C GLY A 34 -10.30 -8.63 -9.52
N CYS A 35 -10.15 -8.35 -8.22
CA CYS A 35 -9.29 -9.08 -7.28
C CYS A 35 -10.08 -10.03 -6.40
N CYS A 36 -9.36 -10.83 -5.62
CA CYS A 36 -9.91 -11.76 -4.63
C CYS A 36 -9.23 -11.56 -3.26
N LEU A 37 -9.15 -10.31 -2.80
CA LEU A 37 -8.62 -10.00 -1.47
C LEU A 37 -9.55 -10.55 -0.40
N GLN A 38 -8.97 -11.04 0.68
CA GLN A 38 -9.72 -11.52 1.84
C GLN A 38 -8.96 -11.24 3.14
N LEU A 39 -9.68 -11.16 4.25
CA LEU A 39 -9.06 -10.99 5.56
C LEU A 39 -8.40 -12.31 5.99
N ASP A 40 -7.12 -12.24 6.33
CA ASP A 40 -6.39 -13.33 6.98
C ASP A 40 -6.59 -13.25 8.50
N HIS A 41 -7.48 -14.10 9.01
CA HIS A 41 -7.84 -14.12 10.42
C HIS A 41 -6.69 -14.57 11.33
N ASP A 42 -5.81 -15.45 10.85
CA ASP A 42 -4.67 -15.93 11.65
C ASP A 42 -3.64 -14.82 11.83
N THR A 43 -3.35 -14.09 10.76
CA THR A 43 -2.50 -12.89 10.81
C THR A 43 -3.12 -11.81 11.71
N LEU A 44 -4.42 -11.56 11.61
CA LEU A 44 -5.11 -10.58 12.46
C LEU A 44 -5.06 -10.97 13.94
N ASN A 45 -5.27 -12.23 14.26
CA ASN A 45 -5.17 -12.73 15.63
C ASN A 45 -3.75 -12.56 16.19
N SER A 46 -2.73 -12.83 15.36
CA SER A 46 -1.33 -12.60 15.71
C SER A 46 -1.04 -11.11 15.98
N VAL A 47 -1.51 -10.22 15.10
CA VAL A 47 -1.34 -8.75 15.27
C VAL A 47 -2.02 -8.26 16.55
N ARG A 48 -3.23 -8.73 16.84
CA ARG A 48 -3.97 -8.36 18.07
C ARG A 48 -3.34 -8.87 19.35
N SER A 49 -2.64 -10.00 19.30
CA SER A 49 -1.95 -10.59 20.46
C SER A 49 -0.59 -9.91 20.76
N ALA A 50 -0.03 -9.18 19.82
CA ALA A 50 1.26 -8.53 19.93
C ALA A 50 1.09 -7.02 20.22
N PRO A 51 1.59 -6.48 21.35
CA PRO A 51 1.53 -5.06 21.63
C PRO A 51 2.22 -4.24 20.53
N ASN A 52 1.53 -3.25 19.98
CA ASN A 52 2.11 -2.33 19.00
C ASN A 52 2.11 -0.89 19.55
N SER A 53 2.91 -0.66 20.58
CA SER A 53 3.02 0.61 21.29
C SER A 53 3.28 1.82 20.37
N ARG A 54 3.97 1.59 19.24
CA ARG A 54 4.24 2.65 18.25
C ARG A 54 2.96 3.09 17.53
N ASN A 55 2.16 2.16 17.04
CA ASN A 55 0.90 2.49 16.37
C ASN A 55 -0.13 3.06 17.34
N ASP A 56 -0.16 2.56 18.59
CA ASP A 56 -1.02 3.10 19.62
C ASP A 56 -0.67 4.56 19.95
N ALA A 57 0.62 4.88 20.09
CA ALA A 57 1.09 6.24 20.32
C ALA A 57 0.74 7.17 19.14
N ILE A 58 0.94 6.72 17.89
CA ILE A 58 0.57 7.46 16.69
C ILE A 58 -0.94 7.74 16.68
N THR A 59 -1.75 6.73 16.96
CA THR A 59 -3.22 6.84 16.96
C THR A 59 -3.69 7.82 18.02
N THR A 60 -3.12 7.75 19.22
CA THR A 60 -3.40 8.66 20.32
C THR A 60 -3.07 10.10 19.94
N GLU A 61 -1.91 10.34 19.33
CA GLU A 61 -1.51 11.68 18.86
C GLU A 61 -2.45 12.21 17.75
N LEU A 62 -2.85 11.36 16.80
CA LEU A 62 -3.81 11.75 15.76
C LEU A 62 -5.17 12.15 16.36
N TYR A 63 -5.62 11.45 17.39
CA TYR A 63 -6.84 11.77 18.12
C TYR A 63 -6.72 13.10 18.87
N HIS A 64 -5.64 13.31 19.62
CA HIS A 64 -5.40 14.55 20.36
C HIS A 64 -5.31 15.78 19.45
N ARG A 65 -4.80 15.62 18.23
CA ARG A 65 -4.75 16.69 17.21
C ARG A 65 -6.07 16.90 16.48
N GLY A 66 -7.10 16.13 16.77
CA GLY A 66 -8.38 16.20 16.07
C GLY A 66 -8.35 15.72 14.62
N THR A 67 -7.28 14.98 14.22
CA THR A 67 -7.17 14.41 12.87
C THR A 67 -8.14 13.23 12.69
N ILE A 68 -8.38 12.48 13.75
CA ILE A 68 -9.35 11.38 13.80
C ILE A 68 -10.29 11.61 14.99
N SER A 69 -11.53 11.20 14.87
CA SER A 69 -12.56 11.37 15.91
C SER A 69 -12.72 10.18 16.86
N ASP A 70 -12.23 9.00 16.44
CA ASP A 70 -12.32 7.74 17.19
C ASP A 70 -11.03 6.95 17.01
N ALA A 71 -10.20 6.95 18.05
CA ALA A 71 -8.90 6.29 18.04
C ALA A 71 -9.03 4.76 18.01
N ILE A 72 -10.00 4.20 18.75
CA ILE A 72 -10.18 2.75 18.91
C ILE A 72 -10.59 2.14 17.57
N THR A 73 -11.61 2.69 16.95
CA THR A 73 -12.08 2.18 15.66
C THR A 73 -11.07 2.42 14.54
N ALA A 74 -10.33 3.54 14.58
CA ALA A 74 -9.31 3.83 13.57
C ALA A 74 -8.16 2.81 13.57
N ILE A 75 -7.62 2.49 14.76
CA ILE A 75 -6.52 1.52 14.86
C ILE A 75 -7.00 0.10 14.57
N ASP A 76 -8.23 -0.26 14.98
CA ASP A 76 -8.80 -1.56 14.69
C ASP A 76 -9.04 -1.74 13.17
N ALA A 77 -9.57 -0.72 12.48
CA ALA A 77 -9.70 -0.72 11.03
C ALA A 77 -8.34 -0.84 10.32
N TYR A 78 -7.34 -0.09 10.77
CA TYR A 78 -5.99 -0.19 10.25
C TYR A 78 -5.41 -1.60 10.40
N ASN A 79 -5.56 -2.23 11.57
CA ASN A 79 -5.08 -3.59 11.82
C ASN A 79 -5.75 -4.61 10.89
N HIS A 80 -7.07 -4.53 10.69
CA HIS A 80 -7.79 -5.38 9.76
C HIS A 80 -7.28 -5.22 8.32
N ILE A 81 -7.13 -3.97 7.85
CA ILE A 81 -6.68 -3.66 6.49
C ILE A 81 -5.26 -4.17 6.25
N CYS A 82 -4.38 -4.06 7.24
CA CYS A 82 -3.01 -4.59 7.15
C CYS A 82 -2.95 -6.12 7.07
N CYS A 83 -4.03 -6.80 7.45
CA CYS A 83 -4.15 -8.25 7.41
C CYS A 83 -4.95 -8.77 6.19
N LEU A 84 -5.22 -7.93 5.20
CA LEU A 84 -5.75 -8.39 3.93
C LEU A 84 -4.69 -9.21 3.19
N SER A 85 -5.06 -10.42 2.78
CA SER A 85 -4.25 -11.28 1.94
C SER A 85 -4.65 -11.17 0.48
N ALA A 86 -3.67 -11.32 -0.41
CA ALA A 86 -3.84 -11.23 -1.85
C ALA A 86 -2.74 -12.05 -2.55
N THR A 87 -2.97 -12.42 -3.80
CA THR A 87 -1.92 -12.92 -4.67
C THR A 87 -1.12 -11.77 -5.28
N VAL A 88 0.07 -12.06 -5.83
CA VAL A 88 0.81 -11.05 -6.61
C VAL A 88 0.06 -10.62 -7.87
N GLU A 89 -0.76 -11.50 -8.43
CA GLU A 89 -1.65 -11.16 -9.54
C GLU A 89 -2.70 -10.13 -9.12
N ASP A 90 -3.36 -10.32 -7.97
CA ASP A 90 -4.30 -9.34 -7.43
C ASP A 90 -3.63 -7.98 -7.19
N LEU A 91 -2.41 -8.00 -6.65
CA LEU A 91 -1.67 -6.76 -6.43
C LEU A 91 -1.33 -6.04 -7.75
N ALA A 92 -0.97 -6.79 -8.80
CA ALA A 92 -0.76 -6.22 -10.13
C ALA A 92 -2.06 -5.63 -10.71
N LYS A 93 -3.20 -6.31 -10.55
CA LYS A 93 -4.53 -5.79 -10.94
C LYS A 93 -4.86 -4.48 -10.22
N LEU A 94 -4.59 -4.37 -8.92
CA LEU A 94 -4.73 -3.11 -8.18
C LEU A 94 -3.81 -2.01 -8.74
N GLY A 95 -2.60 -2.35 -9.18
CA GLY A 95 -1.71 -1.43 -9.88
C GLY A 95 -2.32 -0.87 -11.17
N MET A 96 -3.09 -1.69 -11.89
CA MET A 96 -3.78 -1.25 -13.11
C MET A 96 -4.86 -0.18 -12.84
N LEU A 97 -5.51 -0.18 -11.68
CA LEU A 97 -6.45 0.90 -11.30
C LEU A 97 -5.77 2.28 -11.26
N LEU A 98 -4.49 2.33 -10.88
CA LEU A 98 -3.72 3.57 -10.86
C LEU A 98 -3.33 4.06 -12.27
N LEU A 99 -3.28 3.14 -13.24
CA LEU A 99 -2.91 3.44 -14.62
C LEU A 99 -4.12 3.70 -15.50
N GLN A 100 -5.20 2.97 -15.28
CA GLN A 100 -6.45 3.00 -16.04
C GLN A 100 -7.63 3.18 -15.07
N PRO A 101 -7.77 4.39 -14.46
CA PRO A 101 -8.86 4.62 -13.52
C PRO A 101 -10.22 4.47 -14.22
N PRO A 102 -11.15 3.69 -13.65
CA PRO A 102 -12.43 3.37 -14.29
C PRO A 102 -13.39 4.57 -14.36
N GLN A 103 -13.09 5.65 -13.63
CA GLN A 103 -13.90 6.86 -13.61
C GLN A 103 -13.03 8.10 -13.81
N PRO A 104 -13.51 9.10 -14.60
CA PRO A 104 -12.74 10.34 -14.81
C PRO A 104 -12.37 11.09 -13.53
N THR A 105 -13.22 11.01 -12.51
CA THR A 105 -12.98 11.64 -11.19
C THR A 105 -11.79 11.06 -10.44
N TRP A 106 -11.29 9.88 -10.82
CA TRP A 106 -10.16 9.23 -10.18
C TRP A 106 -8.81 9.53 -10.85
N ILE A 107 -8.81 10.19 -12.01
CA ILE A 107 -7.57 10.51 -12.73
C ILE A 107 -6.60 11.29 -11.86
N GLU A 108 -7.08 12.36 -11.22
CA GLU A 108 -6.24 13.20 -10.35
C GLU A 108 -5.78 12.48 -9.07
N PRO A 109 -6.64 11.80 -8.30
CA PRO A 109 -6.19 10.96 -7.19
C PRO A 109 -5.15 9.90 -7.60
N CYS A 110 -5.35 9.20 -8.71
CA CYS A 110 -4.38 8.21 -9.21
C CYS A 110 -3.04 8.84 -9.59
N ARG A 111 -3.03 10.06 -10.15
CA ARG A 111 -1.81 10.81 -10.41
C ARG A 111 -1.07 11.14 -9.13
N GLN A 112 -1.78 11.62 -8.10
CA GLN A 112 -1.21 11.94 -6.79
C GLN A 112 -0.64 10.70 -6.11
N VAL A 113 -1.34 9.57 -6.15
CA VAL A 113 -0.84 8.30 -5.59
C VAL A 113 0.44 7.86 -6.28
N LYS A 114 0.52 7.91 -7.62
CA LYS A 114 1.75 7.58 -8.36
C LYS A 114 2.92 8.52 -7.99
N ALA A 115 2.66 9.81 -7.79
CA ALA A 115 3.67 10.75 -7.33
C ALA A 115 4.15 10.41 -5.91
N LEU A 116 3.25 10.03 -5.00
CA LEU A 116 3.60 9.56 -3.66
C LEU A 116 4.38 8.24 -3.70
N MET A 117 4.03 7.31 -4.57
CA MET A 117 4.80 6.07 -4.78
C MET A 117 6.23 6.36 -5.25
N MET A 118 6.42 7.36 -6.12
CA MET A 118 7.74 7.77 -6.60
C MET A 118 8.58 8.40 -5.48
N THR A 119 7.99 9.27 -4.67
CA THR A 119 8.74 10.13 -3.73
C THR A 119 8.91 9.52 -2.34
N CYS A 120 7.99 8.65 -1.91
CA CYS A 120 7.98 8.07 -0.56
C CYS A 120 7.47 6.61 -0.50
N GLY A 121 7.47 5.89 -1.62
CA GLY A 121 6.95 4.53 -1.68
C GLY A 121 7.88 3.45 -1.11
N LEU A 122 9.18 3.75 -0.99
CA LEU A 122 10.24 2.82 -0.57
C LEU A 122 10.99 3.31 0.68
N TYR A 123 10.31 4.02 1.57
CA TYR A 123 10.89 4.62 2.78
C TYR A 123 12.10 5.52 2.42
N GLU A 124 13.25 5.36 3.08
CA GLU A 124 14.47 6.14 2.84
C GLU A 124 15.14 5.84 1.48
N ALA A 125 14.82 4.69 0.86
CA ALA A 125 15.33 4.33 -0.45
C ALA A 125 14.61 5.01 -1.63
N SER A 126 13.47 5.70 -1.37
CA SER A 126 12.58 6.21 -2.43
C SER A 126 13.28 7.11 -3.45
N SER A 127 13.98 8.14 -3.00
CA SER A 127 14.63 9.11 -3.91
C SER A 127 15.75 8.47 -4.74
N ARG A 128 16.56 7.61 -4.11
CA ARG A 128 17.64 6.89 -4.81
C ARG A 128 17.08 5.93 -5.86
N PHE A 129 16.00 5.23 -5.54
CA PHE A 129 15.35 4.31 -6.48
C PHE A 129 14.66 5.09 -7.62
N ALA A 130 14.00 6.20 -7.32
CA ALA A 130 13.40 7.07 -8.33
C ALA A 130 14.42 7.56 -9.37
N VAL A 131 15.60 8.01 -8.92
CA VAL A 131 16.68 8.45 -9.84
C VAL A 131 17.26 7.28 -10.64
N ARG A 132 17.43 6.11 -10.00
CA ARG A 132 18.11 4.97 -10.62
C ARG A 132 17.21 4.16 -11.55
N VAL A 133 15.94 4.03 -11.21
CA VAL A 133 14.98 3.16 -11.90
C VAL A 133 13.88 3.95 -12.60
N GLY A 134 13.35 4.98 -11.95
CA GLY A 134 12.42 5.92 -12.57
C GLY A 134 11.01 5.36 -12.79
N VAL A 135 10.48 4.57 -11.86
CA VAL A 135 9.10 4.10 -11.89
C VAL A 135 8.43 4.22 -10.51
N PRO A 136 7.17 4.65 -10.44
CA PRO A 136 6.41 4.69 -9.19
C PRO A 136 6.35 3.30 -8.55
N THR A 137 6.91 3.16 -7.34
CA THR A 137 7.05 1.87 -6.68
C THR A 137 6.63 1.96 -5.21
N LYS A 138 5.92 0.94 -4.72
CA LYS A 138 5.53 0.79 -3.30
C LYS A 138 5.91 -0.58 -2.78
N SER A 139 6.59 -0.61 -1.65
CA SER A 139 6.93 -1.84 -0.92
C SER A 139 6.03 -2.05 0.29
N GLY A 140 5.93 -3.29 0.74
CA GLY A 140 5.34 -3.70 2.00
C GLY A 140 6.31 -4.52 2.84
N VAL A 141 6.22 -4.38 4.16
CA VAL A 141 7.08 -5.13 5.12
C VAL A 141 6.84 -6.64 5.09
N SER A 142 5.80 -7.11 4.41
CA SER A 142 5.59 -8.53 4.12
C SER A 142 6.56 -9.07 3.05
N GLY A 143 7.25 -8.20 2.31
CA GLY A 143 8.09 -8.55 1.18
C GLY A 143 7.45 -8.34 -0.19
N VAL A 144 6.25 -7.77 -0.24
CA VAL A 144 5.60 -7.39 -1.51
C VAL A 144 6.19 -6.10 -2.06
N VAL A 145 6.24 -5.98 -3.39
CA VAL A 145 6.57 -4.75 -4.11
C VAL A 145 5.62 -4.62 -5.29
N LEU A 146 5.07 -3.42 -5.46
CA LEU A 146 4.25 -3.04 -6.61
C LEU A 146 4.90 -1.85 -7.32
N SER A 147 5.14 -1.98 -8.62
CA SER A 147 5.51 -0.87 -9.50
C SER A 147 4.45 -0.65 -10.56
N VAL A 148 4.16 0.60 -10.88
CA VAL A 148 3.22 0.98 -11.94
C VAL A 148 3.97 1.77 -13.02
N ILE A 149 3.80 1.36 -14.27
CA ILE A 149 4.58 1.86 -15.39
C ILE A 149 3.60 2.50 -16.39
N PRO A 150 3.52 3.85 -16.42
CA PRO A 150 2.61 4.56 -17.33
C PRO A 150 2.80 4.12 -18.78
N GLY A 151 1.69 3.82 -19.46
CA GLY A 151 1.71 3.35 -20.86
C GLY A 151 2.00 1.86 -21.05
N TRP A 152 2.38 1.13 -19.99
CA TRP A 152 2.76 -0.29 -20.08
C TRP A 152 1.90 -1.19 -19.18
N GLY A 153 1.98 -1.01 -17.86
CA GLY A 153 1.28 -1.89 -16.95
C GLY A 153 1.80 -1.83 -15.52
N ALA A 154 1.49 -2.85 -14.73
CA ALA A 154 1.93 -2.98 -13.36
C ALA A 154 2.77 -4.25 -13.18
N ILE A 155 3.79 -4.18 -12.33
CA ILE A 155 4.62 -5.31 -11.91
C ILE A 155 4.43 -5.48 -10.41
N ALA A 156 4.02 -6.67 -9.99
CA ALA A 156 3.98 -7.05 -8.59
C ALA A 156 4.87 -8.27 -8.34
N CYS A 157 5.59 -8.26 -7.22
CA CYS A 157 6.39 -9.40 -6.80
C CYS A 157 6.35 -9.56 -5.28
N TYR A 158 6.69 -10.76 -4.83
CA TYR A 158 6.78 -11.13 -3.43
C TYR A 158 8.09 -11.84 -3.15
N SER A 159 8.86 -11.31 -2.22
CA SER A 159 10.08 -11.94 -1.70
C SER A 159 10.33 -11.45 -0.27
N PRO A 160 10.18 -12.32 0.74
CA PRO A 160 10.23 -11.96 2.16
C PRO A 160 11.54 -11.35 2.67
N PRO A 161 12.76 -11.70 2.17
CA PRO A 161 13.99 -11.07 2.64
C PRO A 161 14.00 -9.56 2.39
N LEU A 162 14.10 -8.79 3.49
CA LEU A 162 14.10 -7.33 3.45
C LEU A 162 15.51 -6.78 3.67
N ASP A 163 15.77 -5.58 3.11
CA ASP A 163 16.95 -4.79 3.43
C ASP A 163 16.76 -4.02 4.75
N ASP A 164 17.80 -3.31 5.19
CA ASP A 164 17.81 -2.53 6.43
C ASP A 164 16.75 -1.39 6.45
N THR A 165 16.23 -1.01 5.28
CA THR A 165 15.17 0.01 5.13
C THR A 165 13.75 -0.60 5.07
N GLY A 166 13.64 -1.94 5.08
CA GLY A 166 12.35 -2.65 5.08
C GLY A 166 11.78 -2.92 3.69
N ASN A 167 12.61 -2.90 2.66
CA ASN A 167 12.22 -3.22 1.29
C ASN A 167 12.69 -4.61 0.87
N SER A 168 11.89 -5.30 0.05
CA SER A 168 12.29 -6.60 -0.52
C SER A 168 13.53 -6.47 -1.39
N VAL A 169 14.61 -7.16 -1.02
CA VAL A 169 15.89 -7.12 -1.75
C VAL A 169 15.73 -7.66 -3.16
N ALA A 170 15.22 -8.88 -3.29
CA ALA A 170 15.05 -9.52 -4.59
C ALA A 170 13.96 -8.86 -5.43
N GLY A 171 12.88 -8.37 -4.76
CA GLY A 171 11.81 -7.67 -5.44
C GLY A 171 12.26 -6.38 -6.10
N LEU A 172 13.02 -5.54 -5.40
CA LEU A 172 13.55 -4.30 -5.98
C LEU A 172 14.58 -4.58 -7.10
N PHE A 173 15.43 -5.58 -6.92
CA PHE A 173 16.37 -5.99 -7.94
C PHE A 173 15.67 -6.45 -9.23
N LEU A 174 14.64 -7.29 -9.09
CA LEU A 174 13.86 -7.78 -10.24
C LEU A 174 13.19 -6.63 -11.01
N ILE A 175 12.57 -5.69 -10.30
CA ILE A 175 11.93 -4.52 -10.92
C ILE A 175 12.96 -3.66 -11.65
N GLU A 176 14.12 -3.40 -11.03
CA GLU A 176 15.20 -2.63 -11.65
C GLU A 176 15.69 -3.29 -12.95
N GLU A 177 15.92 -4.61 -12.95
CA GLU A 177 16.36 -5.35 -14.14
C GLU A 177 15.32 -5.32 -15.26
N ILE A 178 14.04 -5.48 -14.95
CA ILE A 178 12.96 -5.41 -15.94
C ILE A 178 12.87 -4.00 -16.54
N VAL A 179 12.84 -2.96 -15.68
CA VAL A 179 12.72 -1.56 -16.12
C VAL A 179 13.90 -1.18 -17.00
N ARG A 180 15.12 -1.57 -16.63
CA ARG A 180 16.34 -1.31 -17.41
C ARG A 180 16.33 -2.06 -18.74
N SER A 181 16.03 -3.36 -18.72
CA SER A 181 16.07 -4.21 -19.92
C SER A 181 15.05 -3.81 -20.98
N LEU A 182 13.90 -3.31 -20.54
CA LEU A 182 12.80 -2.88 -21.41
C LEU A 182 12.72 -1.36 -21.63
N ASN A 183 13.68 -0.60 -21.07
CA ASN A 183 13.76 0.86 -21.18
C ASN A 183 12.44 1.57 -20.72
N LEU A 184 11.94 1.19 -19.54
CA LEU A 184 10.61 1.60 -19.05
C LEU A 184 10.65 2.79 -18.08
N SER A 185 11.81 3.39 -17.83
CA SER A 185 11.92 4.58 -16.97
C SER A 185 11.07 5.73 -17.52
N ILE A 186 10.34 6.44 -16.65
CA ILE A 186 9.58 7.63 -17.06
C ILE A 186 10.47 8.82 -17.40
N PHE A 187 11.78 8.70 -17.19
CA PHE A 187 12.78 9.72 -17.49
C PHE A 187 13.56 9.49 -18.79
N ASN A 188 13.20 8.45 -19.55
CA ASN A 188 13.81 8.14 -20.86
C ASN A 188 13.07 8.83 -22.00
#